data_343752a7160909ca42c7a524e7611923
#
_entry.id   343752a7160909ca42c7a524e7611923
#
_cell.length_a   1.000
_cell.length_b   1.000
_cell.length_c   1.000
_cell.angle_alpha   90.00
_cell.angle_beta   90.00
_cell.angle_gamma   90.00
#
_symmetry.space_group_name_H-M   'P 1'
#
loop_
_entity.id
_entity.type
_entity.pdbx_description
1 polymer ?
#
loop_
_entity_poly.entity_id
_entity_poly.type
_entity_poly.pdbx_seq_one_letter_code
_entity_poly.pdbx_strand_id
1 'polypeptide(L)'
;MNFKTPLARLVRYLLQSREKWKARALDNQKELRKIQVKTRDLELSRKQWKERAQQAEKELSLIKQSKQSLKKSSEATQQEDLAQKSIALMYSDAPKWHSYPVAIIYLGICQVVRAFTGFRGGARSLEITAEVMGSGSPSYSSIRLWTFRLGYYLLQRPIEYREDRIFITDMTVELGKSKCLLILGVSESRFRQADFCLTHHDTEVLALQIFTQAKGEDIAACLEGLSQRIGVPKQIVSDQGSDIKKGIQLFQANHPEVIYTPDLSHKIACMVKPLLSNDEVYQRFNAQCNQTKAAIQQTELNFLKPPTQRSKARYHHIAPRIAWAQKVLRYQQRGDFHLIDDRYRVDDDVFQQMALPSSYWHFLAPIKGFIFNTWVEFDQAMSGLLAEDVYQQHQQEWRYLASIGRQRFEEKLGWVSGYASDLEKYQQMLDVIESTETQLKHEGLYNESAQRLLQKLDGIELDEKAKTLETQIIAYIDAHHGDAVREQARLVSSDVIESVFGQYKQVGHSGCLQELGKMVLLLPLLVTEITAELVLQAMNSVKTSCVDEWANKTFGPSALALRNAAFSAHL
;
A
#
# COMPACT_ATOMS: atom_id res chain seq x y z
N MET A 1 20.26 -43.56 61.26
CA MET A 1 18.88 -43.95 60.88
C MET A 1 18.73 -45.44 61.19
N ASN A 2 17.94 -45.79 62.21
CA ASN A 2 17.67 -47.20 62.55
C ASN A 2 16.56 -47.72 61.65
N PHE A 3 16.93 -48.52 60.64
CA PHE A 3 15.95 -49.17 59.78
C PHE A 3 15.26 -50.31 60.55
N LYS A 4 13.95 -50.21 60.74
CA LYS A 4 13.12 -51.24 61.41
C LYS A 4 12.95 -52.54 60.59
N THR A 5 13.46 -52.63 59.38
CA THR A 5 13.32 -53.76 58.48
C THR A 5 14.57 -54.63 58.49
N PRO A 6 14.49 -55.98 58.60
CA PRO A 6 15.65 -56.85 58.56
C PRO A 6 16.45 -56.67 57.28
N LEU A 7 17.79 -56.61 57.40
CA LEU A 7 18.71 -56.25 56.32
C LEU A 7 18.56 -57.15 55.09
N ALA A 8 18.29 -58.46 55.28
CA ALA A 8 18.04 -59.42 54.19
C ALA A 8 16.78 -59.07 53.35
N ARG A 9 15.75 -58.48 53.99
CA ARG A 9 14.51 -58.08 53.30
C ARG A 9 14.75 -56.80 52.49
N LEU A 10 15.52 -55.87 53.02
CA LEU A 10 15.93 -54.63 52.35
C LEU A 10 16.79 -54.94 51.08
N VAL A 11 17.75 -55.83 51.24
CA VAL A 11 18.62 -56.27 50.11
C VAL A 11 17.81 -56.92 49.00
N ARG A 12 16.83 -57.80 49.37
CA ARG A 12 15.97 -58.45 48.37
C ARG A 12 15.07 -57.43 47.65
N TYR A 13 14.54 -56.43 48.36
CA TYR A 13 13.76 -55.36 47.79
C TYR A 13 14.59 -54.49 46.84
N LEU A 14 15.79 -54.13 47.24
CA LEU A 14 16.70 -53.33 46.39
C LEU A 14 17.13 -54.11 45.14
N LEU A 15 17.36 -55.40 45.25
CA LEU A 15 17.70 -56.25 44.09
C LEU A 15 16.51 -56.36 43.11
N GLN A 16 15.30 -56.55 43.63
CA GLN A 16 14.08 -56.58 42.80
C GLN A 16 13.81 -55.19 42.13
N SER A 17 14.01 -54.14 42.86
CA SER A 17 13.91 -52.76 42.34
C SER A 17 14.94 -52.54 41.24
N ARG A 18 16.22 -52.93 41.44
CA ARG A 18 17.27 -52.81 40.44
C ARG A 18 16.92 -53.58 39.17
N GLU A 19 16.43 -54.80 39.21
CA GLU A 19 16.04 -55.58 38.06
C GLU A 19 14.82 -54.96 37.31
N LYS A 20 13.85 -54.39 38.05
CA LYS A 20 12.76 -53.63 37.41
C LYS A 20 13.25 -52.37 36.68
N TRP A 21 14.19 -51.66 37.30
CA TRP A 21 14.77 -50.45 36.64
C TRP A 21 15.61 -50.83 35.41
N LYS A 22 16.36 -51.95 35.48
CA LYS A 22 17.15 -52.46 34.36
C LYS A 22 16.25 -52.91 33.19
N ALA A 23 15.14 -53.60 33.45
CA ALA A 23 14.17 -53.97 32.46
C ALA A 23 13.55 -52.72 31.76
N ARG A 24 13.16 -51.73 32.56
CA ARG A 24 12.62 -50.45 32.07
C ARG A 24 13.62 -49.67 31.22
N ALA A 25 14.91 -49.68 31.62
CA ALA A 25 15.96 -49.02 30.87
C ALA A 25 16.20 -49.70 29.51
N LEU A 26 16.13 -51.03 29.44
CA LEU A 26 16.24 -51.78 28.17
C LEU A 26 15.04 -51.52 27.25
N ASP A 27 13.85 -51.45 27.78
CA ASP A 27 12.66 -51.12 26.97
C ASP A 27 12.69 -49.68 26.44
N ASN A 28 13.04 -48.72 27.28
CA ASN A 28 13.22 -47.34 26.85
C ASN A 28 14.33 -47.25 25.77
N GLN A 29 15.42 -48.00 25.88
CA GLN A 29 16.46 -48.03 24.88
C GLN A 29 15.97 -48.57 23.54
N LYS A 30 15.12 -49.63 23.55
CA LYS A 30 14.48 -50.14 22.35
C LYS A 30 13.56 -49.13 21.67
N GLU A 31 12.73 -48.46 22.47
CA GLU A 31 11.83 -47.41 21.93
C GLU A 31 12.63 -46.22 21.38
N LEU A 32 13.68 -45.81 22.05
CA LEU A 32 14.57 -44.73 21.59
C LEU A 32 15.22 -45.08 20.23
N ARG A 33 15.65 -46.31 20.05
CA ARG A 33 16.15 -46.78 18.75
C ARG A 33 15.09 -46.76 17.66
N LYS A 34 13.86 -47.18 17.95
CA LYS A 34 12.75 -47.12 16.98
C LYS A 34 12.47 -45.67 16.56
N ILE A 35 12.43 -44.73 17.53
CA ILE A 35 12.24 -43.32 17.25
C ILE A 35 13.38 -42.75 16.41
N GLN A 36 14.63 -43.10 16.72
CA GLN A 36 15.80 -42.64 15.96
C GLN A 36 15.77 -43.11 14.49
N VAL A 37 15.36 -44.35 14.24
CA VAL A 37 15.19 -44.86 12.88
C VAL A 37 14.09 -44.06 12.15
N LYS A 38 12.93 -43.89 12.79
CA LYS A 38 11.81 -43.17 12.21
C LYS A 38 12.14 -41.69 11.93
N THR A 39 12.91 -41.04 12.80
CA THR A 39 13.39 -39.65 12.59
C THR A 39 14.32 -39.57 11.40
N ARG A 40 15.26 -40.53 11.27
CA ARG A 40 16.17 -40.58 10.13
C ARG A 40 15.43 -40.80 8.80
N ASP A 41 14.41 -41.64 8.77
CA ASP A 41 13.61 -41.90 7.57
C ASP A 41 12.78 -40.65 7.18
N LEU A 42 12.25 -39.94 8.15
CA LEU A 42 11.54 -38.66 7.94
C LEU A 42 12.48 -37.57 7.41
N GLU A 43 13.70 -37.48 7.95
CA GLU A 43 14.71 -36.52 7.47
C GLU A 43 15.12 -36.82 6.01
N LEU A 44 15.32 -38.10 5.65
CA LEU A 44 15.60 -38.51 4.27
C LEU A 44 14.45 -38.19 3.32
N SER A 45 13.22 -38.47 3.73
CA SER A 45 12.02 -38.14 2.98
C SER A 45 11.89 -36.63 2.78
N ARG A 46 12.08 -35.83 3.85
CA ARG A 46 12.05 -34.36 3.79
C ARG A 46 13.10 -33.79 2.84
N LYS A 47 14.32 -34.38 2.85
CA LYS A 47 15.39 -33.96 1.93
C LYS A 47 15.01 -34.24 0.48
N GLN A 48 14.47 -35.43 0.16
CA GLN A 48 14.00 -35.79 -1.18
C GLN A 48 12.86 -34.87 -1.66
N TRP A 49 11.90 -34.52 -0.80
CA TRP A 49 10.84 -33.62 -1.17
C TRP A 49 11.35 -32.19 -1.41
N LYS A 50 12.32 -31.73 -0.61
CA LYS A 50 12.96 -30.42 -0.82
C LYS A 50 13.72 -30.38 -2.16
N GLU A 51 14.45 -31.42 -2.52
CA GLU A 51 15.15 -31.50 -3.79
C GLU A 51 14.18 -31.54 -4.99
N ARG A 52 13.06 -32.26 -4.89
CA ARG A 52 12.01 -32.26 -5.92
C ARG A 52 11.33 -30.90 -6.06
N ALA A 53 11.03 -30.23 -4.96
CA ALA A 53 10.44 -28.90 -4.98
C ALA A 53 11.39 -27.89 -5.66
N GLN A 54 12.68 -27.90 -5.30
CA GLN A 54 13.67 -27.03 -5.92
C GLN A 54 13.87 -27.31 -7.42
N GLN A 55 13.79 -28.57 -7.83
CA GLN A 55 13.85 -28.95 -9.25
C GLN A 55 12.62 -28.41 -9.99
N ALA A 56 11.42 -28.60 -9.46
CA ALA A 56 10.18 -28.10 -10.05
C ALA A 56 10.15 -26.56 -10.14
N GLU A 57 10.65 -25.87 -9.12
CA GLU A 57 10.78 -24.40 -9.14
C GLU A 57 11.75 -23.93 -10.24
N LYS A 58 12.90 -24.62 -10.41
CA LYS A 58 13.84 -24.31 -11.49
C LYS A 58 13.22 -24.51 -12.88
N GLU A 59 12.50 -25.60 -13.08
CA GLU A 59 11.82 -25.88 -14.36
C GLU A 59 10.73 -24.83 -14.64
N LEU A 60 9.97 -24.47 -13.62
CA LEU A 60 8.93 -23.42 -13.73
C LEU A 60 9.53 -22.05 -14.03
N SER A 61 10.69 -21.73 -13.46
CA SER A 61 11.40 -20.48 -13.73
C SER A 61 11.94 -20.42 -15.16
N LEU A 62 12.46 -21.53 -15.69
CA LEU A 62 12.92 -21.64 -17.07
C LEU A 62 11.77 -21.53 -18.08
N ILE A 63 10.62 -22.13 -17.80
CA ILE A 63 9.41 -22.01 -18.64
C ILE A 63 8.87 -20.58 -18.60
N LYS A 64 8.87 -19.93 -17.44
CA LYS A 64 8.49 -18.52 -17.33
C LYS A 64 9.46 -17.60 -18.08
N GLN A 65 10.76 -17.82 -17.98
CA GLN A 65 11.78 -17.07 -18.71
C GLN A 65 11.67 -17.25 -20.23
N SER A 66 11.43 -18.47 -20.72
CA SER A 66 11.26 -18.72 -22.16
C SER A 66 9.96 -18.12 -22.72
N LYS A 67 8.85 -18.16 -21.97
CA LYS A 67 7.61 -17.45 -22.34
C LYS A 67 7.78 -15.93 -22.31
N GLN A 68 8.49 -15.40 -21.34
CA GLN A 68 8.79 -13.97 -21.24
C GLN A 68 9.74 -13.48 -22.35
N SER A 69 10.72 -14.30 -22.76
CA SER A 69 11.64 -13.94 -23.85
C SER A 69 10.95 -13.93 -25.22
N LEU A 70 10.05 -14.89 -25.49
CA LEU A 70 9.25 -14.93 -26.73
C LEU A 70 8.23 -13.77 -26.81
N LYS A 71 7.62 -13.40 -25.68
CA LYS A 71 6.71 -12.26 -25.61
C LYS A 71 7.47 -10.93 -25.72
N LYS A 72 8.63 -10.81 -25.08
CA LYS A 72 9.52 -9.64 -25.16
C LYS A 72 10.09 -9.40 -26.56
N SER A 73 10.37 -10.43 -27.36
CA SER A 73 10.95 -10.23 -28.69
C SER A 73 9.94 -9.66 -29.69
N SER A 74 8.67 -10.05 -29.66
CA SER A 74 7.63 -9.48 -30.54
C SER A 74 7.15 -8.10 -30.05
N GLU A 75 7.08 -7.89 -28.74
CA GLU A 75 6.76 -6.59 -28.14
C GLU A 75 7.93 -5.60 -28.30
N ALA A 76 9.19 -6.05 -28.22
CA ALA A 76 10.36 -5.21 -28.44
C ALA A 76 10.44 -4.65 -29.85
N THR A 77 10.14 -5.45 -30.88
CA THR A 77 10.15 -4.99 -32.26
C THR A 77 9.04 -3.97 -32.53
N GLN A 78 7.84 -4.18 -31.99
CA GLN A 78 6.76 -3.19 -32.06
C GLN A 78 7.06 -1.92 -31.24
N GLN A 79 7.67 -2.06 -30.07
CA GLN A 79 8.10 -0.93 -29.26
C GLN A 79 9.23 -0.13 -29.91
N GLU A 80 10.19 -0.79 -30.59
CA GLU A 80 11.24 -0.09 -31.35
C GLU A 80 10.68 0.71 -32.52
N ASP A 81 9.74 0.16 -33.29
CA ASP A 81 9.08 0.87 -34.39
C ASP A 81 8.25 2.07 -33.90
N LEU A 82 7.52 1.90 -32.79
CA LEU A 82 6.76 2.98 -32.15
C LEU A 82 7.70 4.04 -31.56
N ALA A 83 8.81 3.62 -30.94
CA ALA A 83 9.81 4.53 -30.40
C ALA A 83 10.50 5.34 -31.52
N GLN A 84 10.87 4.71 -32.64
CA GLN A 84 11.46 5.40 -33.78
C GLN A 84 10.48 6.41 -34.42
N LYS A 85 9.21 6.05 -34.58
CA LYS A 85 8.17 6.99 -35.05
C LYS A 85 7.95 8.13 -34.06
N SER A 86 7.94 7.84 -32.76
CA SER A 86 7.80 8.85 -31.69
C SER A 86 9.00 9.80 -31.67
N ILE A 87 10.22 9.28 -31.84
CA ILE A 87 11.45 10.09 -31.94
C ILE A 87 11.41 10.99 -33.17
N ALA A 88 11.04 10.46 -34.34
CA ALA A 88 10.90 11.25 -35.57
C ALA A 88 9.88 12.39 -35.42
N LEU A 89 8.75 12.12 -34.75
CA LEU A 89 7.74 13.14 -34.44
C LEU A 89 8.23 14.18 -33.43
N MET A 90 9.05 13.79 -32.46
CA MET A 90 9.64 14.72 -31.49
C MET A 90 10.58 15.74 -32.14
N TYR A 91 11.29 15.33 -33.20
CA TYR A 91 12.18 16.23 -33.97
C TYR A 91 11.43 16.93 -35.11
N SER A 92 10.11 16.78 -35.24
CA SER A 92 9.32 17.51 -36.23
C SER A 92 9.16 18.98 -35.87
N ASP A 93 8.79 19.78 -36.89
CA ASP A 93 8.47 21.20 -36.70
C ASP A 93 7.39 21.43 -35.64
N ALA A 94 7.27 22.66 -35.17
CA ALA A 94 6.24 23.05 -34.24
C ALA A 94 4.82 22.74 -34.77
N PRO A 95 3.90 22.25 -33.95
CA PRO A 95 2.51 22.09 -34.38
C PRO A 95 1.92 23.41 -34.88
N LYS A 96 0.91 23.34 -35.72
CA LYS A 96 0.27 24.52 -36.29
C LYS A 96 -0.11 25.53 -35.19
N TRP A 97 0.31 26.76 -35.37
CA TRP A 97 0.10 27.88 -34.43
C TRP A 97 0.85 27.76 -33.09
N HIS A 98 1.90 26.96 -33.03
CA HIS A 98 2.78 26.85 -31.88
C HIS A 98 4.18 27.33 -32.20
N SER A 99 4.85 27.94 -31.20
CA SER A 99 6.24 28.39 -31.31
C SER A 99 7.26 27.34 -30.86
N TYR A 100 6.81 26.25 -30.29
CA TYR A 100 7.65 25.21 -29.72
C TYR A 100 7.45 23.87 -30.42
N PRO A 101 8.52 23.12 -30.72
CA PRO A 101 8.45 21.80 -31.30
C PRO A 101 7.73 20.81 -30.37
N VAL A 102 7.22 19.72 -30.93
CA VAL A 102 6.48 18.68 -30.20
C VAL A 102 7.26 18.16 -28.99
N ALA A 103 8.60 18.00 -29.11
CA ALA A 103 9.46 17.55 -28.02
C ALA A 103 9.37 18.43 -26.78
N ILE A 104 9.43 19.75 -26.95
CA ILE A 104 9.36 20.70 -25.83
C ILE A 104 7.96 20.69 -25.19
N ILE A 105 6.91 20.61 -26.00
CA ILE A 105 5.53 20.52 -25.52
C ILE A 105 5.35 19.22 -24.73
N TYR A 106 5.81 18.08 -25.28
CA TYR A 106 5.77 16.77 -24.65
C TYR A 106 6.51 16.76 -23.31
N LEU A 107 7.77 17.25 -23.29
CA LEU A 107 8.56 17.34 -22.07
C LEU A 107 7.88 18.21 -21.01
N GLY A 108 7.34 19.36 -21.40
CA GLY A 108 6.61 20.24 -20.48
C GLY A 108 5.39 19.57 -19.83
N ILE A 109 4.63 18.83 -20.62
CA ILE A 109 3.48 18.06 -20.10
C ILE A 109 3.96 16.91 -19.21
N CYS A 110 5.00 16.15 -19.63
CA CYS A 110 5.54 15.03 -18.85
C CYS A 110 6.14 15.47 -17.50
N GLN A 111 6.79 16.64 -17.44
CA GLN A 111 7.25 17.21 -16.17
C GLN A 111 6.11 17.38 -15.17
N VAL A 112 4.95 17.81 -15.63
CA VAL A 112 3.78 17.97 -14.75
C VAL A 112 3.13 16.64 -14.42
N VAL A 113 2.87 15.78 -15.41
CA VAL A 113 2.04 14.58 -15.26
C VAL A 113 2.82 13.39 -14.70
N ARG A 114 4.07 13.17 -15.15
CA ARG A 114 4.90 12.01 -14.74
C ARG A 114 5.84 12.33 -13.59
N ALA A 115 6.44 13.54 -13.59
CA ALA A 115 7.34 13.95 -12.53
C ALA A 115 6.65 14.71 -11.39
N PHE A 116 5.33 14.90 -11.49
CA PHE A 116 4.49 15.59 -10.49
C PHE A 116 5.01 16.97 -10.12
N THR A 117 5.67 17.65 -11.05
CA THR A 117 6.12 19.03 -10.82
C THR A 117 4.95 20.00 -11.01
N GLY A 118 4.89 21.05 -10.19
CA GLY A 118 3.98 22.14 -10.50
C GLY A 118 4.40 22.85 -11.81
N PHE A 119 3.48 23.52 -12.49
CA PHE A 119 3.73 24.20 -13.77
C PHE A 119 4.97 25.14 -13.75
N ARG A 120 5.18 25.85 -12.64
CA ARG A 120 6.35 26.73 -12.48
C ARG A 120 7.64 25.92 -12.30
N GLY A 121 7.60 24.79 -11.60
CA GLY A 121 8.74 23.89 -11.45
C GLY A 121 9.14 23.27 -12.79
N GLY A 122 8.14 22.79 -13.57
CA GLY A 122 8.35 22.28 -14.92
C GLY A 122 8.97 23.33 -15.87
N ALA A 123 8.49 24.58 -15.81
CA ALA A 123 9.07 25.67 -16.62
C ALA A 123 10.53 25.96 -16.25
N ARG A 124 10.86 26.02 -14.96
CA ARG A 124 12.26 26.19 -14.50
C ARG A 124 13.15 25.01 -14.89
N SER A 125 12.65 23.78 -14.80
CA SER A 125 13.39 22.60 -15.26
C SER A 125 13.71 22.67 -16.75
N LEU A 126 12.77 23.10 -17.58
CA LEU A 126 12.99 23.30 -19.01
C LEU A 126 13.90 24.50 -19.32
N GLU A 127 13.88 25.54 -18.51
CA GLU A 127 14.79 26.68 -18.61
C GLU A 127 16.25 26.21 -18.41
N ILE A 128 16.53 25.44 -17.36
CA ILE A 128 17.86 24.85 -17.10
C ILE A 128 18.27 23.93 -18.26
N THR A 129 17.34 23.12 -18.78
CA THR A 129 17.61 22.25 -19.93
C THR A 129 17.93 23.08 -21.19
N ALA A 130 17.21 24.18 -21.40
CA ALA A 130 17.39 25.08 -22.53
C ALA A 130 18.76 25.76 -22.51
N GLU A 131 19.26 26.15 -21.34
CA GLU A 131 20.62 26.71 -21.18
C GLU A 131 21.69 25.73 -21.64
N VAL A 132 21.52 24.44 -21.37
CA VAL A 132 22.47 23.38 -21.74
C VAL A 132 22.33 22.99 -23.22
N MET A 133 21.12 22.95 -23.76
CA MET A 133 20.83 22.45 -25.12
C MET A 133 20.67 23.55 -26.16
N GLY A 134 20.72 24.82 -25.78
CA GLY A 134 20.52 25.94 -26.69
C GLY A 134 19.09 26.01 -27.27
N SER A 135 18.09 25.49 -26.60
CA SER A 135 16.69 25.45 -27.02
C SER A 135 15.87 26.58 -26.40
N GLY A 136 14.68 26.86 -26.95
CA GLY A 136 13.75 27.81 -26.33
C GLY A 136 13.12 27.25 -25.04
N SER A 137 12.95 28.12 -24.04
CA SER A 137 12.29 27.77 -22.76
C SER A 137 10.82 28.25 -22.72
N PRO A 138 9.85 27.38 -22.51
CA PRO A 138 8.43 27.76 -22.41
C PRO A 138 8.10 28.36 -21.04
N SER A 139 7.20 29.34 -21.03
CA SER A 139 6.64 29.85 -19.80
C SER A 139 5.76 28.80 -19.08
N TYR A 140 5.58 28.94 -17.75
CA TYR A 140 4.65 28.10 -17.01
C TYR A 140 3.22 28.17 -17.54
N SER A 141 2.81 29.31 -18.11
CA SER A 141 1.50 29.50 -18.72
C SER A 141 1.35 28.66 -19.99
N SER A 142 2.41 28.56 -20.81
CA SER A 142 2.41 27.71 -22.01
C SER A 142 2.24 26.23 -21.62
N ILE A 143 3.03 25.74 -20.66
CA ILE A 143 2.93 24.35 -20.20
C ILE A 143 1.53 24.06 -19.64
N ARG A 144 0.96 24.97 -18.88
CA ARG A 144 -0.40 24.85 -18.33
C ARG A 144 -1.44 24.76 -19.44
N LEU A 145 -1.35 25.61 -20.45
CA LEU A 145 -2.28 25.59 -21.59
C LEU A 145 -2.16 24.30 -22.39
N TRP A 146 -0.97 23.83 -22.67
CA TRP A 146 -0.76 22.57 -23.38
C TRP A 146 -1.34 21.38 -22.61
N THR A 147 -1.09 21.35 -21.31
CA THR A 147 -1.60 20.31 -20.43
C THR A 147 -3.14 20.28 -20.45
N PHE A 148 -3.78 21.43 -20.32
CA PHE A 148 -5.26 21.51 -20.36
C PHE A 148 -5.84 21.17 -21.72
N ARG A 149 -5.19 21.57 -22.82
CA ARG A 149 -5.61 21.23 -24.18
C ARG A 149 -5.53 19.73 -24.42
N LEU A 150 -4.46 19.08 -24.00
CA LEU A 150 -4.33 17.63 -24.10
C LEU A 150 -5.37 16.90 -23.22
N GLY A 151 -5.58 17.34 -21.99
CA GLY A 151 -6.61 16.77 -21.12
C GLY A 151 -8.03 16.93 -21.69
N TYR A 152 -8.34 18.09 -22.24
CA TYR A 152 -9.61 18.32 -22.93
C TYR A 152 -9.76 17.47 -24.18
N TYR A 153 -8.70 17.33 -24.99
CA TYR A 153 -8.67 16.44 -26.15
C TYR A 153 -9.04 15.00 -25.76
N LEU A 154 -8.40 14.48 -24.72
CA LEU A 154 -8.67 13.13 -24.23
C LEU A 154 -10.11 12.96 -23.75
N LEU A 155 -10.67 13.98 -23.12
CA LEU A 155 -12.06 13.95 -22.63
C LEU A 155 -13.10 13.99 -23.77
N GLN A 156 -12.72 14.57 -24.92
CA GLN A 156 -13.61 14.70 -26.09
C GLN A 156 -13.41 13.61 -27.14
N ARG A 157 -12.38 12.77 -27.02
CA ARG A 157 -12.12 11.70 -27.98
C ARG A 157 -13.28 10.70 -28.01
N PRO A 158 -13.61 10.12 -29.18
CA PRO A 158 -14.56 9.03 -29.26
C PRO A 158 -14.12 7.84 -28.42
N ILE A 159 -15.03 7.28 -27.67
CA ILE A 159 -14.82 6.06 -26.88
C ILE A 159 -15.48 4.92 -27.65
N GLU A 160 -14.79 3.80 -27.82
CA GLU A 160 -15.31 2.62 -28.51
C GLU A 160 -16.56 2.08 -27.79
N TYR A 161 -17.58 1.64 -28.56
CA TYR A 161 -18.72 0.95 -27.98
C TYR A 161 -18.34 -0.47 -27.57
N ARG A 162 -18.59 -0.84 -26.31
CA ARG A 162 -18.25 -2.16 -25.73
C ARG A 162 -19.25 -2.54 -24.64
N GLU A 163 -19.67 -3.81 -24.65
CA GLU A 163 -20.56 -4.36 -23.62
C GLU A 163 -19.83 -5.15 -22.53
N ASP A 164 -18.51 -5.28 -22.63
CA ASP A 164 -17.65 -6.01 -21.68
C ASP A 164 -16.94 -5.08 -20.68
N ARG A 165 -17.45 -3.85 -20.48
CA ARG A 165 -16.81 -2.88 -19.60
C ARG A 165 -17.18 -3.06 -18.14
N ILE A 166 -16.20 -2.81 -17.30
CA ILE A 166 -16.32 -2.57 -15.87
C ILE A 166 -16.15 -1.07 -15.63
N PHE A 167 -17.13 -0.43 -14.99
CA PHE A 167 -17.02 0.96 -14.57
C PHE A 167 -16.51 1.05 -13.14
N ILE A 168 -15.52 1.90 -12.91
CA ILE A 168 -15.01 2.23 -11.59
C ILE A 168 -15.32 3.69 -11.35
N THR A 169 -16.12 3.99 -10.34
CA THR A 169 -16.60 5.35 -10.11
C THR A 169 -16.39 5.83 -8.70
N ASP A 170 -15.96 7.07 -8.57
CA ASP A 170 -15.78 7.75 -7.31
C ASP A 170 -15.89 9.27 -7.48
N MET A 171 -16.06 9.98 -6.36
CA MET A 171 -16.16 11.44 -6.33
C MET A 171 -15.02 12.07 -5.55
N THR A 172 -14.34 13.04 -6.17
CA THR A 172 -13.41 13.90 -5.44
C THR A 172 -14.05 15.25 -5.11
N VAL A 173 -13.72 15.75 -3.93
CA VAL A 173 -14.17 17.06 -3.44
C VAL A 173 -12.93 17.89 -3.12
N GLU A 174 -12.92 19.14 -3.61
CA GLU A 174 -11.91 20.14 -3.25
C GLU A 174 -12.56 21.27 -2.43
N LEU A 175 -11.89 22.40 -2.35
CA LEU A 175 -12.45 23.56 -1.67
C LEU A 175 -13.72 24.03 -2.41
N GLY A 176 -14.80 24.26 -1.67
CA GLY A 176 -16.07 24.72 -2.23
C GLY A 176 -17.18 23.67 -2.23
N LYS A 177 -18.25 23.93 -2.96
CA LYS A 177 -19.43 23.06 -3.03
C LYS A 177 -19.39 22.06 -4.19
N SER A 178 -18.50 22.26 -5.17
CA SER A 178 -18.44 21.43 -6.37
C SER A 178 -17.81 20.07 -6.08
N LYS A 179 -18.43 19.04 -6.66
CA LYS A 179 -17.96 17.66 -6.62
C LYS A 179 -17.64 17.22 -8.05
N CYS A 180 -16.55 16.48 -8.22
CA CYS A 180 -16.18 15.89 -9.50
C CYS A 180 -16.41 14.38 -9.45
N LEU A 181 -17.37 13.89 -10.23
CA LEU A 181 -17.56 12.47 -10.49
C LEU A 181 -16.61 12.06 -11.61
N LEU A 182 -15.80 11.07 -11.34
CA LEU A 182 -14.93 10.41 -12.31
C LEU A 182 -15.43 8.99 -12.54
N ILE A 183 -15.56 8.61 -13.81
CA ILE A 183 -15.86 7.24 -14.20
C ILE A 183 -14.71 6.74 -15.06
N LEU A 184 -14.01 5.75 -14.56
CA LEU A 184 -12.99 5.01 -15.29
C LEU A 184 -13.62 3.75 -15.87
N GLY A 185 -13.11 3.32 -17.02
CA GLY A 185 -13.51 2.07 -17.66
C GLY A 185 -12.33 1.15 -17.88
N VAL A 186 -12.58 -0.14 -17.75
CA VAL A 186 -11.68 -1.21 -18.15
C VAL A 186 -12.50 -2.34 -18.77
N SER A 187 -11.98 -3.02 -19.80
CA SER A 187 -12.64 -4.21 -20.33
C SER A 187 -12.34 -5.43 -19.44
N GLU A 188 -13.28 -6.38 -19.37
CA GLU A 188 -13.04 -7.65 -18.69
C GLU A 188 -11.78 -8.36 -19.21
N SER A 189 -11.55 -8.30 -20.53
CA SER A 189 -10.37 -8.89 -21.14
C SER A 189 -9.07 -8.27 -20.63
N ARG A 190 -9.04 -6.94 -20.48
CA ARG A 190 -7.87 -6.23 -19.91
C ARG A 190 -7.70 -6.53 -18.43
N PHE A 191 -8.78 -6.58 -17.66
CA PHE A 191 -8.75 -6.93 -16.24
C PHE A 191 -8.14 -8.32 -16.01
N ARG A 192 -8.49 -9.30 -16.85
CA ARG A 192 -7.87 -10.64 -16.80
C ARG A 192 -6.41 -10.64 -17.23
N GLN A 193 -6.05 -9.88 -18.28
CA GLN A 193 -4.66 -9.76 -18.74
C GLN A 193 -3.76 -9.11 -17.68
N ALA A 194 -4.31 -8.26 -16.84
CA ALA A 194 -3.64 -7.63 -15.70
C ALA A 194 -3.59 -8.52 -14.45
N ASP A 195 -3.88 -9.83 -14.57
CA ASP A 195 -3.93 -10.78 -13.45
C ASP A 195 -4.78 -10.24 -12.27
N PHE A 196 -5.93 -9.64 -12.60
CA PHE A 196 -6.88 -9.01 -11.67
C PHE A 196 -6.33 -7.82 -10.86
N CYS A 197 -5.13 -7.36 -11.16
CA CYS A 197 -4.45 -6.26 -10.46
C CYS A 197 -4.28 -5.07 -11.41
N LEU A 198 -5.19 -4.11 -11.35
CA LEU A 198 -5.22 -2.96 -12.26
C LEU A 198 -4.23 -1.87 -11.82
N THR A 199 -3.53 -1.33 -12.80
CA THR A 199 -2.85 -0.04 -12.71
C THR A 199 -3.70 1.06 -13.34
N HIS A 200 -3.37 2.33 -13.10
CA HIS A 200 -4.08 3.45 -13.73
C HIS A 200 -3.95 3.46 -15.27
N HIS A 201 -2.89 2.87 -15.84
CA HIS A 201 -2.71 2.72 -17.28
C HIS A 201 -3.55 1.60 -17.92
N ASP A 202 -4.19 0.74 -17.12
CA ASP A 202 -5.10 -0.28 -17.60
C ASP A 202 -6.52 0.26 -17.80
N THR A 203 -6.76 1.51 -17.39
CA THR A 203 -8.07 2.16 -17.42
C THR A 203 -8.11 3.36 -18.37
N GLU A 204 -9.31 3.75 -18.77
CA GLU A 204 -9.56 4.97 -19.54
C GLU A 204 -10.62 5.84 -18.83
N VAL A 205 -10.54 7.17 -18.99
CA VAL A 205 -11.60 8.05 -18.49
C VAL A 205 -12.78 7.99 -19.44
N LEU A 206 -13.92 7.50 -18.96
CA LEU A 206 -15.18 7.43 -19.67
C LEU A 206 -16.04 8.69 -19.50
N ALA A 207 -16.04 9.23 -18.28
CA ALA A 207 -16.74 10.47 -17.97
C ALA A 207 -16.07 11.23 -16.83
N LEU A 208 -16.13 12.54 -16.92
CA LEU A 208 -15.76 13.49 -15.91
C LEU A 208 -16.90 14.52 -15.81
N GLN A 209 -17.67 14.45 -14.72
CA GLN A 209 -18.83 15.28 -14.53
C GLN A 209 -18.71 16.12 -13.26
N ILE A 210 -19.01 17.43 -13.40
CA ILE A 210 -18.95 18.36 -12.26
C ILE A 210 -20.37 18.66 -11.79
N PHE A 211 -20.58 18.55 -10.48
CA PHE A 211 -21.84 18.88 -9.83
C PHE A 211 -21.62 19.94 -8.74
N THR A 212 -22.51 20.91 -8.65
CA THR A 212 -22.58 21.82 -7.49
C THR A 212 -23.23 21.15 -6.29
N GLN A 213 -24.22 20.28 -6.56
CA GLN A 213 -24.83 19.36 -5.60
C GLN A 213 -25.03 18.06 -6.35
N ALA A 214 -24.28 17.01 -6.00
CA ALA A 214 -24.47 15.69 -6.58
C ALA A 214 -25.64 15.02 -5.87
N LYS A 215 -26.67 14.62 -6.64
CA LYS A 215 -27.78 13.79 -6.18
C LYS A 215 -27.73 12.44 -6.89
N GLY A 216 -28.32 11.41 -6.29
CA GLY A 216 -28.35 10.09 -6.91
C GLY A 216 -28.98 10.12 -8.32
N GLU A 217 -30.00 10.93 -8.52
CA GLU A 217 -30.69 11.10 -9.81
C GLU A 217 -29.75 11.66 -10.89
N ASP A 218 -28.88 12.62 -10.54
CA ASP A 218 -27.91 13.21 -11.46
C ASP A 218 -26.84 12.19 -11.86
N ILE A 219 -26.42 11.35 -10.91
CA ILE A 219 -25.45 10.27 -11.15
C ILE A 219 -26.07 9.18 -12.03
N ALA A 220 -27.32 8.78 -11.76
CA ALA A 220 -28.05 7.83 -12.59
C ALA A 220 -28.19 8.34 -14.03
N ALA A 221 -28.56 9.62 -14.22
CA ALA A 221 -28.66 10.24 -15.54
C ALA A 221 -27.29 10.28 -16.26
N CYS A 222 -26.20 10.51 -15.54
CA CYS A 222 -24.86 10.46 -16.10
C CYS A 222 -24.49 9.04 -16.58
N LEU A 223 -24.76 8.00 -15.77
CA LEU A 223 -24.53 6.60 -16.12
C LEU A 223 -25.39 6.19 -17.32
N GLU A 224 -26.66 6.58 -17.37
CA GLU A 224 -27.58 6.29 -18.48
C GLU A 224 -27.09 6.93 -19.78
N GLY A 225 -26.80 8.23 -19.79
CA GLY A 225 -26.29 8.93 -20.97
C GLY A 225 -24.91 8.41 -21.42
N LEU A 226 -24.09 7.90 -20.50
CA LEU A 226 -22.83 7.25 -20.83
C LEU A 226 -23.10 5.89 -21.51
N SER A 227 -23.92 5.06 -20.88
CA SER A 227 -24.25 3.70 -21.38
C SER A 227 -24.88 3.70 -22.77
N GLN A 228 -25.72 4.69 -23.07
CA GLN A 228 -26.30 4.87 -24.43
C GLN A 228 -25.24 5.12 -25.51
N ARG A 229 -24.12 5.73 -25.14
CA ARG A 229 -23.05 6.07 -26.10
C ARG A 229 -21.99 4.97 -26.25
N ILE A 230 -21.67 4.28 -25.18
CA ILE A 230 -20.49 3.39 -25.15
C ILE A 230 -20.81 1.95 -24.73
N GLY A 231 -22.06 1.61 -24.49
CA GLY A 231 -22.52 0.30 -24.02
C GLY A 231 -22.81 0.25 -22.52
N VAL A 232 -23.72 -0.63 -22.13
CA VAL A 232 -24.07 -0.89 -20.73
C VAL A 232 -22.94 -1.66 -20.08
N PRO A 233 -22.44 -1.23 -18.89
CA PRO A 233 -21.36 -1.94 -18.23
C PRO A 233 -21.85 -3.28 -17.67
N LYS A 234 -20.99 -4.28 -17.63
CA LYS A 234 -21.28 -5.53 -16.92
C LYS A 234 -21.21 -5.37 -15.39
N GLN A 235 -20.31 -4.52 -14.94
CA GLN A 235 -20.07 -4.30 -13.52
C GLN A 235 -19.81 -2.82 -13.24
N ILE A 236 -20.29 -2.34 -12.09
CA ILE A 236 -19.92 -1.04 -11.52
C ILE A 236 -19.30 -1.28 -10.15
N VAL A 237 -18.10 -0.72 -9.92
CA VAL A 237 -17.40 -0.73 -8.64
C VAL A 237 -17.34 0.70 -8.11
N SER A 238 -17.72 0.91 -6.85
CA SER A 238 -17.59 2.22 -6.20
C SER A 238 -17.47 2.12 -4.70
N ASP A 239 -17.09 3.24 -4.07
CA ASP A 239 -17.31 3.40 -2.64
C ASP A 239 -18.82 3.37 -2.31
N GLN A 240 -19.15 3.27 -1.03
CA GLN A 240 -20.55 3.28 -0.58
C GLN A 240 -21.07 4.69 -0.24
N GLY A 241 -20.54 5.73 -0.88
CA GLY A 241 -21.08 7.08 -0.75
C GLY A 241 -22.57 7.12 -1.04
N SER A 242 -23.36 7.75 -0.17
CA SER A 242 -24.84 7.73 -0.25
C SER A 242 -25.39 8.13 -1.61
N ASP A 243 -24.80 9.17 -2.22
CA ASP A 243 -25.24 9.71 -3.49
C ASP A 243 -24.89 8.76 -4.65
N ILE A 244 -23.65 8.21 -4.65
CA ILE A 244 -23.19 7.25 -5.67
C ILE A 244 -24.01 5.97 -5.59
N LYS A 245 -24.16 5.41 -4.38
CA LYS A 245 -24.96 4.20 -4.18
C LYS A 245 -26.39 4.37 -4.66
N LYS A 246 -27.06 5.49 -4.32
CA LYS A 246 -28.41 5.79 -4.79
C LYS A 246 -28.46 5.90 -6.32
N GLY A 247 -27.48 6.57 -6.92
CA GLY A 247 -27.39 6.71 -8.38
C GLY A 247 -27.26 5.38 -9.09
N ILE A 248 -26.38 4.49 -8.58
CA ILE A 248 -26.21 3.14 -9.14
C ILE A 248 -27.48 2.31 -8.97
N GLN A 249 -28.15 2.38 -7.82
CA GLN A 249 -29.43 1.66 -7.60
C GLN A 249 -30.53 2.11 -8.56
N LEU A 250 -30.63 3.42 -8.83
CA LEU A 250 -31.58 3.95 -9.82
C LEU A 250 -31.22 3.49 -11.25
N PHE A 251 -29.94 3.44 -11.59
CA PHE A 251 -29.47 2.91 -12.86
C PHE A 251 -29.77 1.42 -13.01
N GLN A 252 -29.50 0.61 -11.96
CA GLN A 252 -29.81 -0.82 -11.95
C GLN A 252 -31.32 -1.13 -12.05
N ALA A 253 -32.18 -0.22 -11.64
CA ALA A 253 -33.63 -0.40 -11.83
C ALA A 253 -34.03 -0.50 -13.31
N ASN A 254 -33.28 0.18 -14.21
CA ASN A 254 -33.44 0.10 -15.67
C ASN A 254 -32.53 -0.97 -16.30
N HIS A 255 -31.44 -1.35 -15.65
CA HIS A 255 -30.42 -2.29 -16.11
C HIS A 255 -30.14 -3.37 -15.05
N PRO A 256 -31.08 -4.29 -14.79
CA PRO A 256 -30.98 -5.29 -13.73
C PRO A 256 -29.84 -6.30 -13.93
N GLU A 257 -29.32 -6.40 -15.17
CA GLU A 257 -28.17 -7.23 -15.53
C GLU A 257 -26.84 -6.67 -15.03
N VAL A 258 -26.78 -5.39 -14.67
CA VAL A 258 -25.54 -4.73 -14.22
C VAL A 258 -25.22 -5.12 -12.78
N ILE A 259 -24.02 -5.64 -12.58
CA ILE A 259 -23.56 -6.06 -11.26
C ILE A 259 -22.99 -4.84 -10.51
N TYR A 260 -23.49 -4.57 -9.32
CA TYR A 260 -22.88 -3.59 -8.43
C TYR A 260 -22.01 -4.29 -7.38
N THR A 261 -20.75 -3.93 -7.29
CA THR A 261 -19.82 -4.43 -6.28
C THR A 261 -19.29 -3.24 -5.46
N PRO A 262 -19.62 -3.16 -4.16
CA PRO A 262 -19.05 -2.16 -3.28
C PRO A 262 -17.53 -2.36 -3.15
N ASP A 263 -16.77 -1.26 -3.09
CA ASP A 263 -15.33 -1.33 -2.84
C ASP A 263 -15.01 -2.10 -1.56
N LEU A 264 -14.13 -3.10 -1.68
CA LEU A 264 -13.76 -4.02 -0.61
C LEU A 264 -13.16 -3.29 0.59
N SER A 265 -12.15 -2.46 0.34
CA SER A 265 -11.41 -1.77 1.41
C SER A 265 -12.32 -0.80 2.15
N HIS A 266 -13.19 -0.09 1.43
CA HIS A 266 -14.19 0.79 2.05
C HIS A 266 -15.22 -0.02 2.87
N LYS A 267 -15.66 -1.16 2.34
CA LYS A 267 -16.60 -2.04 3.03
C LYS A 267 -16.02 -2.62 4.32
N ILE A 268 -14.79 -3.13 4.28
CA ILE A 268 -14.08 -3.61 5.47
C ILE A 268 -13.90 -2.47 6.48
N ALA A 269 -13.56 -1.26 6.03
CA ALA A 269 -13.45 -0.11 6.93
C ALA A 269 -14.78 0.20 7.66
N CYS A 270 -15.91 0.04 6.99
CA CYS A 270 -17.24 0.18 7.59
C CYS A 270 -17.54 -0.93 8.62
N MET A 271 -17.03 -2.16 8.43
CA MET A 271 -17.18 -3.27 9.38
C MET A 271 -16.27 -3.08 10.61
N VAL A 272 -15.01 -2.64 10.40
CA VAL A 272 -14.02 -2.43 11.47
C VAL A 272 -14.39 -1.25 12.37
N LYS A 273 -14.96 -0.19 11.79
CA LYS A 273 -15.27 1.04 12.52
C LYS A 273 -16.11 0.82 13.80
N PRO A 274 -17.25 0.13 13.80
CA PRO A 274 -18.01 -0.11 15.02
C PRO A 274 -17.28 -1.01 16.01
N LEU A 275 -16.48 -1.99 15.55
CA LEU A 275 -15.71 -2.87 16.41
C LEU A 275 -14.65 -2.13 17.23
N LEU A 276 -14.05 -1.07 16.65
CA LEU A 276 -13.04 -0.26 17.31
C LEU A 276 -13.60 0.96 18.05
N SER A 277 -14.65 1.61 17.51
CA SER A 277 -15.22 2.80 18.15
C SER A 277 -15.99 2.47 19.43
N ASN A 278 -16.52 1.27 19.55
CA ASN A 278 -17.22 0.79 20.76
C ASN A 278 -16.27 0.06 21.74
N ASP A 279 -14.98 -0.04 21.40
CA ASP A 279 -13.98 -0.70 22.23
C ASP A 279 -13.30 0.32 23.17
N GLU A 280 -13.67 0.33 24.43
CA GLU A 280 -13.11 1.22 25.44
C GLU A 280 -11.60 1.01 25.64
N VAL A 281 -11.10 -0.23 25.49
CA VAL A 281 -9.67 -0.55 25.61
C VAL A 281 -8.91 0.12 24.46
N TYR A 282 -9.43 -0.02 23.24
CA TYR A 282 -8.85 0.63 22.07
C TYR A 282 -8.88 2.17 22.16
N GLN A 283 -9.96 2.75 22.67
CA GLN A 283 -10.07 4.20 22.86
C GLN A 283 -9.06 4.71 23.90
N ARG A 284 -8.90 4.01 25.02
CA ARG A 284 -7.87 4.32 26.04
C ARG A 284 -6.47 4.19 25.48
N PHE A 285 -6.18 3.11 24.75
CA PHE A 285 -4.90 2.92 24.06
C PHE A 285 -4.58 4.10 23.12
N ASN A 286 -5.55 4.51 22.30
CA ASN A 286 -5.39 5.65 21.39
C ASN A 286 -5.14 6.98 22.11
N ALA A 287 -5.83 7.22 23.21
CA ALA A 287 -5.64 8.43 24.04
C ALA A 287 -4.22 8.45 24.62
N GLN A 288 -3.74 7.34 25.16
CA GLN A 288 -2.37 7.21 25.69
C GLN A 288 -1.31 7.37 24.58
N CYS A 289 -1.53 6.79 23.38
CA CYS A 289 -0.66 7.04 22.23
C CYS A 289 -0.52 8.54 21.91
N ASN A 290 -1.63 9.28 21.91
CA ASN A 290 -1.60 10.72 21.62
C ASN A 290 -0.88 11.53 22.70
N GLN A 291 -1.08 11.19 23.99
CA GLN A 291 -0.36 11.81 25.10
C GLN A 291 1.14 11.49 25.03
N THR A 292 1.50 10.22 24.82
CA THR A 292 2.89 9.79 24.68
C THR A 292 3.58 10.49 23.51
N LYS A 293 2.89 10.64 22.37
CA LYS A 293 3.44 11.36 21.23
C LYS A 293 3.87 12.78 21.58
N ALA A 294 3.02 13.52 22.28
CA ALA A 294 3.33 14.88 22.73
C ALA A 294 4.50 14.89 23.72
N ALA A 295 4.55 13.91 24.62
CA ALA A 295 5.54 13.83 25.69
C ALA A 295 6.96 13.43 25.22
N ILE A 296 7.11 12.72 24.09
CA ILE A 296 8.41 12.19 23.66
C ILE A 296 8.95 12.77 22.34
N GLN A 297 8.15 13.54 21.59
CA GLN A 297 8.53 14.00 20.25
C GLN A 297 9.78 14.89 20.19
N GLN A 298 10.19 15.50 21.30
CA GLN A 298 11.35 16.36 21.42
C GLN A 298 12.38 15.80 22.42
N THR A 299 12.32 14.51 22.71
CA THR A 299 13.23 13.83 23.62
C THR A 299 14.06 12.79 22.91
N GLU A 300 15.02 12.20 23.59
CA GLU A 300 15.84 11.07 23.13
C GLU A 300 15.01 9.84 22.73
N LEU A 301 13.77 9.71 23.24
CA LEU A 301 12.83 8.65 22.90
C LEU A 301 12.04 8.93 21.60
N ASN A 302 12.35 10.00 20.85
CA ASN A 302 11.60 10.35 19.64
C ASN A 302 11.56 9.24 18.59
N PHE A 303 12.56 8.35 18.54
CA PHE A 303 12.58 7.19 17.63
C PHE A 303 11.48 6.15 17.94
N LEU A 304 10.94 6.17 19.18
CA LEU A 304 9.77 5.39 19.62
C LEU A 304 8.48 6.21 19.61
N LYS A 305 8.45 7.32 18.91
CA LYS A 305 7.25 8.18 18.83
C LYS A 305 6.08 7.46 18.16
N PRO A 306 4.87 7.46 18.77
CA PRO A 306 3.68 6.91 18.16
C PRO A 306 3.32 7.61 16.85
N PRO A 307 2.82 6.86 15.85
CA PRO A 307 2.35 7.46 14.61
C PRO A 307 1.15 8.38 14.86
N THR A 308 1.02 9.42 14.02
CA THR A 308 -0.12 10.33 14.09
C THR A 308 -1.40 9.58 13.74
N GLN A 309 -2.42 9.71 14.57
CA GLN A 309 -3.74 9.20 14.23
C GLN A 309 -4.35 10.03 13.09
N ARG A 310 -4.79 9.34 12.06
CA ARG A 310 -5.59 9.91 10.98
C ARG A 310 -7.00 9.34 11.10
N SER A 311 -7.88 10.05 11.79
CA SER A 311 -9.26 9.59 12.05
C SER A 311 -10.08 9.35 10.78
N LYS A 312 -9.69 9.98 9.67
CA LYS A 312 -10.31 9.80 8.34
C LYS A 312 -9.62 8.75 7.49
N ALA A 313 -8.52 8.13 7.96
CA ALA A 313 -7.86 7.06 7.23
C ALA A 313 -8.67 5.77 7.34
N ARG A 314 -8.57 4.90 6.32
CA ARG A 314 -9.11 3.54 6.34
C ARG A 314 -8.64 2.82 7.60
N TYR A 315 -9.50 1.97 8.15
CA TYR A 315 -9.25 1.17 9.36
C TYR A 315 -8.79 2.00 10.58
N HIS A 316 -9.20 3.28 10.68
CA HIS A 316 -8.78 4.17 11.77
C HIS A 316 -7.26 4.23 12.00
N HIS A 317 -6.46 3.89 10.97
CA HIS A 317 -5.01 3.86 11.06
C HIS A 317 -4.47 2.88 12.13
N ILE A 318 -5.18 1.76 12.34
CA ILE A 318 -4.87 0.78 13.39
C ILE A 318 -3.52 0.11 13.16
N ALA A 319 -3.21 -0.35 11.92
CA ALA A 319 -2.01 -1.11 11.61
C ALA A 319 -0.70 -0.39 12.01
N PRO A 320 -0.46 0.89 11.67
CA PRO A 320 0.74 1.58 12.12
C PRO A 320 0.86 1.71 13.63
N ARG A 321 -0.27 1.81 14.37
CA ARG A 321 -0.24 1.90 15.83
C ARG A 321 0.07 0.57 16.49
N ILE A 322 -0.45 -0.53 15.97
CA ILE A 322 -0.15 -1.88 16.46
C ILE A 322 1.32 -2.20 16.17
N ALA A 323 1.79 -1.97 14.95
CA ALA A 323 3.20 -2.16 14.60
C ALA A 323 4.14 -1.32 15.48
N TRP A 324 3.74 -0.07 15.78
CA TRP A 324 4.47 0.77 16.73
C TRP A 324 4.49 0.17 18.14
N ALA A 325 3.35 -0.26 18.67
CA ALA A 325 3.27 -0.84 20.00
C ALA A 325 4.09 -2.12 20.10
N GLN A 326 4.04 -2.99 19.09
CA GLN A 326 4.88 -4.18 18.99
C GLN A 326 6.38 -3.83 18.93
N LYS A 327 6.76 -2.75 18.23
CA LYS A 327 8.14 -2.23 18.24
C LYS A 327 8.55 -1.81 19.65
N VAL A 328 7.69 -1.12 20.40
CA VAL A 328 7.94 -0.70 21.79
C VAL A 328 8.11 -1.92 22.70
N LEU A 329 7.22 -2.93 22.57
CA LEU A 329 7.32 -4.17 23.36
C LEU A 329 8.61 -4.93 23.06
N ARG A 330 9.00 -5.06 21.79
CA ARG A 330 10.28 -5.68 21.42
C ARG A 330 11.49 -4.92 21.99
N TYR A 331 11.45 -3.59 21.97
CA TYR A 331 12.49 -2.77 22.58
C TYR A 331 12.57 -3.00 24.09
N GLN A 332 11.44 -3.09 24.78
CA GLN A 332 11.38 -3.42 26.20
C GLN A 332 11.91 -4.82 26.50
N GLN A 333 11.53 -5.83 25.71
CA GLN A 333 11.96 -7.22 25.89
C GLN A 333 13.47 -7.41 25.75
N ARG A 334 14.11 -6.67 24.83
CA ARG A 334 15.57 -6.69 24.68
C ARG A 334 16.28 -6.19 25.94
N GLY A 335 15.70 -5.23 26.65
CA GLY A 335 16.20 -4.75 27.93
C GLY A 335 17.50 -3.94 27.89
N ASP A 336 17.98 -3.61 26.71
CA ASP A 336 19.24 -2.88 26.50
C ASP A 336 19.14 -1.36 26.69
N PHE A 337 17.98 -0.78 26.43
CA PHE A 337 17.63 0.63 26.64
C PHE A 337 18.66 1.66 26.16
N HIS A 338 19.31 1.42 25.03
CA HIS A 338 20.38 2.29 24.50
C HIS A 338 19.92 3.66 24.01
N LEU A 339 18.62 3.93 23.94
CA LEU A 339 18.04 5.16 23.39
C LEU A 339 18.36 5.39 21.89
N ILE A 340 18.63 4.32 21.16
CA ILE A 340 19.02 4.32 19.74
C ILE A 340 17.95 3.61 18.91
N ASP A 341 17.61 4.20 17.77
CA ASP A 341 16.65 3.61 16.82
C ASP A 341 17.22 2.33 16.18
N ASP A 342 16.42 1.28 16.09
CA ASP A 342 16.77 -0.02 15.48
C ASP A 342 17.27 0.11 14.03
N ARG A 343 16.86 1.14 13.30
CA ARG A 343 17.33 1.41 11.93
C ARG A 343 18.84 1.66 11.84
N TYR A 344 19.46 2.03 12.93
CA TYR A 344 20.90 2.27 13.02
C TYR A 344 21.66 1.11 13.63
N ARG A 345 20.99 -0.01 13.89
CA ARG A 345 21.63 -1.24 14.36
C ARG A 345 22.11 -2.06 13.18
N VAL A 346 23.25 -2.67 13.35
CA VAL A 346 23.83 -3.61 12.40
C VAL A 346 23.58 -5.02 12.92
N ASP A 347 23.12 -5.93 12.08
CA ASP A 347 22.93 -7.33 12.45
C ASP A 347 24.30 -7.97 12.80
N ASP A 348 24.31 -8.84 13.82
CA ASP A 348 25.53 -9.49 14.31
C ASP A 348 26.29 -10.23 13.21
N ASP A 349 25.59 -10.92 12.33
CA ASP A 349 26.19 -11.64 11.20
C ASP A 349 26.94 -10.69 10.24
N VAL A 350 26.34 -9.52 9.95
CA VAL A 350 26.95 -8.49 9.10
C VAL A 350 28.16 -7.89 9.81
N PHE A 351 28.04 -7.66 11.11
CA PHE A 351 29.13 -7.10 11.90
C PHE A 351 30.34 -8.02 12.00
N GLN A 352 30.15 -9.32 12.25
CA GLN A 352 31.21 -10.31 12.27
C GLN A 352 31.95 -10.44 10.93
N GLN A 353 31.23 -10.23 9.82
CA GLN A 353 31.81 -10.25 8.47
C GLN A 353 32.63 -8.99 8.13
N MET A 354 32.45 -7.89 8.84
CA MET A 354 33.15 -6.63 8.54
C MET A 354 34.65 -6.66 8.84
N ALA A 355 35.16 -7.65 9.58
CA ALA A 355 36.60 -7.87 9.88
C ALA A 355 37.39 -6.57 10.18
N LEU A 356 36.81 -5.70 11.01
CA LEU A 356 37.38 -4.39 11.29
C LEU A 356 38.66 -4.50 12.12
N PRO A 357 39.73 -3.75 11.77
CA PRO A 357 40.94 -3.67 12.58
C PRO A 357 40.64 -3.21 14.01
N SER A 358 41.35 -3.73 14.99
CA SER A 358 41.17 -3.42 16.44
C SER A 358 41.16 -1.90 16.73
N SER A 359 41.93 -1.11 15.97
CA SER A 359 41.96 0.36 16.12
C SER A 359 40.60 1.05 15.85
N TYR A 360 39.72 0.44 15.08
CA TYR A 360 38.38 1.00 14.82
C TYR A 360 37.43 0.79 15.99
N TRP A 361 37.69 -0.17 16.87
CA TRP A 361 36.85 -0.45 18.01
C TRP A 361 36.85 0.70 19.05
N HIS A 362 37.96 1.40 19.23
CA HIS A 362 37.97 2.60 20.05
C HIS A 362 37.04 3.69 19.52
N PHE A 363 36.91 3.78 18.18
CA PHE A 363 36.04 4.74 17.54
C PHE A 363 34.58 4.33 17.64
N LEU A 364 34.30 3.03 17.59
CA LEU A 364 32.95 2.47 17.62
C LEU A 364 32.42 2.26 19.04
N ALA A 365 33.29 2.21 20.06
CA ALA A 365 32.87 2.00 21.43
C ALA A 365 31.80 2.98 21.94
N PRO A 366 31.81 4.29 21.60
CA PRO A 366 30.75 5.22 21.98
C PRO A 366 29.39 4.94 21.30
N ILE A 367 29.40 4.25 20.16
CA ILE A 367 28.20 3.94 19.38
C ILE A 367 27.84 2.45 19.40
N LYS A 368 28.40 1.69 20.32
CA LYS A 368 28.23 0.22 20.43
C LYS A 368 26.77 -0.24 20.53
N GLY A 369 25.88 0.58 21.05
CA GLY A 369 24.44 0.32 21.03
C GLY A 369 23.82 0.24 19.65
N PHE A 370 24.50 0.72 18.61
CA PHE A 370 24.09 0.53 17.22
C PHE A 370 24.40 -0.88 16.70
N ILE A 371 25.33 -1.57 17.30
CA ILE A 371 25.94 -2.78 16.76
C ILE A 371 25.43 -4.03 17.49
N PHE A 372 25.25 -3.95 18.82
CA PHE A 372 24.88 -5.11 19.63
C PHE A 372 23.46 -5.01 20.18
N ASN A 373 22.75 -6.12 20.17
CA ASN A 373 21.36 -6.18 20.63
C ASN A 373 21.26 -6.22 22.16
N THR A 374 22.26 -6.78 22.84
CA THR A 374 22.30 -6.92 24.30
C THR A 374 23.66 -6.55 24.88
N TRP A 375 23.68 -6.26 26.20
CA TRP A 375 24.93 -6.09 26.94
C TRP A 375 25.80 -7.33 26.90
N VAL A 376 25.19 -8.51 26.94
CA VAL A 376 25.93 -9.78 26.94
C VAL A 376 26.68 -9.95 25.62
N GLU A 377 26.06 -9.69 24.50
CA GLU A 377 26.69 -9.73 23.16
C GLU A 377 27.84 -8.71 23.08
N PHE A 378 27.60 -7.50 23.57
CA PHE A 378 28.65 -6.48 23.65
C PHE A 378 29.81 -6.92 24.50
N ASP A 379 29.57 -7.39 25.75
CA ASP A 379 30.60 -7.84 26.67
C ASP A 379 31.42 -8.99 26.07
N GLN A 380 30.78 -9.96 25.43
CA GLN A 380 31.45 -11.07 24.75
C GLN A 380 32.33 -10.60 23.59
N ALA A 381 31.85 -9.66 22.80
CA ALA A 381 32.59 -9.15 21.64
C ALA A 381 33.76 -8.23 22.05
N MET A 382 33.63 -7.45 23.14
CA MET A 382 34.61 -6.42 23.52
C MET A 382 35.65 -6.91 24.51
N SER A 383 35.36 -7.92 25.32
CA SER A 383 36.27 -8.41 26.38
C SER A 383 37.65 -8.85 25.89
N GLY A 384 37.78 -9.23 24.61
CA GLY A 384 39.05 -9.63 24.00
C GLY A 384 39.65 -8.61 23.02
N LEU A 385 38.98 -7.47 22.77
CA LEU A 385 39.36 -6.52 21.73
C LEU A 385 39.87 -5.19 22.27
N LEU A 386 39.46 -4.78 23.48
CA LEU A 386 39.87 -3.53 24.09
C LEU A 386 40.86 -3.79 25.23
N ALA A 387 41.74 -2.83 25.48
CA ALA A 387 42.53 -2.82 26.71
C ALA A 387 41.58 -2.79 27.93
N GLU A 388 41.91 -3.48 28.99
CA GLU A 388 41.02 -3.72 30.15
C GLU A 388 40.49 -2.43 30.78
N ASP A 389 41.33 -1.42 30.93
CA ASP A 389 40.96 -0.12 31.47
C ASP A 389 39.93 0.62 30.58
N VAL A 390 40.15 0.60 29.26
CA VAL A 390 39.26 1.21 28.28
C VAL A 390 37.92 0.44 28.24
N TYR A 391 37.96 -0.87 28.28
CA TYR A 391 36.78 -1.72 28.34
C TYR A 391 35.93 -1.43 29.56
N GLN A 392 36.56 -1.37 30.76
CA GLN A 392 35.86 -1.10 32.01
C GLN A 392 35.23 0.30 32.04
N GLN A 393 35.90 1.31 31.52
CA GLN A 393 35.37 2.66 31.43
C GLN A 393 34.11 2.69 30.55
N HIS A 394 34.16 2.12 29.35
CA HIS A 394 33.01 2.08 28.43
C HIS A 394 31.86 1.24 28.98
N GLN A 395 32.16 0.13 29.67
CA GLN A 395 31.14 -0.69 30.32
C GLN A 395 30.38 0.09 31.41
N GLN A 396 31.07 0.87 32.23
CA GLN A 396 30.44 1.69 33.25
C GLN A 396 29.56 2.79 32.63
N GLU A 397 30.06 3.47 31.62
CA GLU A 397 29.31 4.51 30.90
C GLU A 397 28.02 3.96 30.30
N TRP A 398 28.08 2.81 29.66
CA TRP A 398 26.91 2.19 29.06
C TRP A 398 25.90 1.68 30.08
N ARG A 399 26.34 1.11 31.18
CA ARG A 399 25.44 0.73 32.28
C ARG A 399 24.70 1.94 32.83
N TYR A 400 25.36 3.07 32.93
CA TYR A 400 24.76 4.32 33.38
C TYR A 400 23.72 4.80 32.34
N LEU A 401 24.08 4.88 31.08
CA LEU A 401 23.16 5.28 30.02
C LEU A 401 21.96 4.32 29.92
N ALA A 402 22.16 3.03 30.00
CA ALA A 402 21.09 2.05 29.99
C ALA A 402 20.14 2.19 31.19
N SER A 403 20.67 2.53 32.38
CA SER A 403 19.84 2.76 33.58
C SER A 403 18.93 3.99 33.41
N ILE A 404 19.46 5.09 32.87
CA ILE A 404 18.68 6.29 32.55
C ILE A 404 17.67 5.97 31.48
N GLY A 405 18.06 5.27 30.43
CA GLY A 405 17.20 4.87 29.34
C GLY A 405 16.02 4.02 29.81
N ARG A 406 16.28 3.06 30.71
CA ARG A 406 15.22 2.25 31.33
C ARG A 406 14.24 3.10 32.11
N GLN A 407 14.73 3.97 33.00
CA GLN A 407 13.87 4.81 33.81
C GLN A 407 12.96 5.68 32.90
N ARG A 408 13.53 6.33 31.90
CA ARG A 408 12.78 7.18 30.98
C ARG A 408 11.80 6.41 30.10
N PHE A 409 12.19 5.20 29.68
CA PHE A 409 11.30 4.31 28.97
C PHE A 409 10.10 3.93 29.83
N GLU A 410 10.32 3.45 31.05
CA GLU A 410 9.24 3.04 31.96
C GLU A 410 8.28 4.20 32.26
N GLU A 411 8.80 5.40 32.50
CA GLU A 411 7.98 6.59 32.76
C GLU A 411 7.09 6.97 31.58
N LYS A 412 7.56 6.83 30.32
CA LYS A 412 6.87 7.34 29.12
C LYS A 412 6.19 6.26 28.30
N LEU A 413 6.71 5.04 28.29
CA LEU A 413 6.30 3.98 27.38
C LEU A 413 5.97 2.66 28.11
N GLY A 414 6.28 2.51 29.40
CA GLY A 414 6.05 1.29 30.18
C GLY A 414 4.57 0.85 30.18
N TRP A 415 3.64 1.80 30.04
CA TRP A 415 2.22 1.52 29.95
C TRP A 415 1.82 0.62 28.77
N VAL A 416 2.64 0.55 27.69
CA VAL A 416 2.33 -0.24 26.48
C VAL A 416 2.25 -1.74 26.80
N SER A 417 3.07 -2.22 27.76
CA SER A 417 3.06 -3.62 28.19
C SER A 417 1.70 -4.08 28.74
N GLY A 418 0.95 -3.15 29.35
CA GLY A 418 -0.41 -3.43 29.83
C GLY A 418 -1.43 -3.76 28.72
N TYR A 419 -1.11 -3.51 27.46
CA TYR A 419 -1.96 -3.79 26.30
C TYR A 419 -1.49 -5.01 25.48
N ALA A 420 -0.44 -5.73 25.90
CA ALA A 420 0.15 -6.79 25.09
C ALA A 420 -0.89 -7.80 24.56
N SER A 421 -1.76 -8.32 25.44
CA SER A 421 -2.83 -9.25 25.05
C SER A 421 -3.88 -8.63 24.10
N ASP A 422 -4.22 -7.35 24.28
CA ASP A 422 -5.20 -6.69 23.41
C ASP A 422 -4.60 -6.36 22.06
N LEU A 423 -3.29 -6.06 22.00
CA LEU A 423 -2.56 -5.86 20.74
C LEU A 423 -2.54 -7.13 19.89
N GLU A 424 -2.46 -8.32 20.50
CA GLU A 424 -2.59 -9.60 19.80
C GLU A 424 -3.96 -9.76 19.14
N LYS A 425 -5.05 -9.41 19.84
CA LYS A 425 -6.41 -9.44 19.29
C LYS A 425 -6.58 -8.46 18.11
N TYR A 426 -6.01 -7.25 18.22
CA TYR A 426 -6.04 -6.29 17.12
C TYR A 426 -5.17 -6.74 15.95
N GLN A 427 -4.06 -7.44 16.20
CA GLN A 427 -3.25 -8.05 15.16
C GLN A 427 -4.04 -9.11 14.40
N GLN A 428 -4.79 -9.97 15.08
CA GLN A 428 -5.65 -10.98 14.45
C GLN A 428 -6.70 -10.33 13.52
N MET A 429 -7.28 -9.19 13.91
CA MET A 429 -8.16 -8.44 13.01
C MET A 429 -7.42 -7.94 11.76
N LEU A 430 -6.19 -7.46 11.92
CA LEU A 430 -5.35 -7.04 10.79
C LEU A 430 -5.00 -8.21 9.87
N ASP A 431 -4.70 -9.37 10.42
CA ASP A 431 -4.38 -10.58 9.66
C ASP A 431 -5.58 -11.03 8.80
N VAL A 432 -6.80 -10.94 9.34
CA VAL A 432 -8.04 -11.18 8.57
C VAL A 432 -8.19 -10.16 7.44
N ILE A 433 -7.96 -8.87 7.70
CA ILE A 433 -8.05 -7.81 6.69
C ILE A 433 -7.02 -8.04 5.59
N GLU A 434 -5.75 -8.24 5.94
CA GLU A 434 -4.64 -8.41 5.00
C GLU A 434 -4.82 -9.67 4.14
N SER A 435 -5.23 -10.78 4.76
CA SER A 435 -5.52 -12.01 4.05
C SER A 435 -6.65 -11.83 3.03
N THR A 436 -7.71 -11.10 3.42
CA THR A 436 -8.85 -10.80 2.56
C THR A 436 -8.46 -9.88 1.40
N GLU A 437 -7.81 -8.74 1.70
CA GLU A 437 -7.41 -7.79 0.67
C GLU A 437 -6.42 -8.41 -0.31
N THR A 438 -5.41 -9.13 0.20
CA THR A 438 -4.43 -9.81 -0.65
C THR A 438 -5.09 -10.82 -1.57
N GLN A 439 -6.01 -11.63 -1.06
CA GLN A 439 -6.69 -12.61 -1.88
C GLN A 439 -7.59 -11.95 -2.93
N LEU A 440 -8.54 -11.12 -2.51
CA LEU A 440 -9.58 -10.63 -3.40
C LEU A 440 -9.09 -9.56 -4.39
N LYS A 441 -8.07 -8.79 -4.04
CA LYS A 441 -7.45 -7.82 -4.96
C LYS A 441 -6.57 -8.46 -6.02
N HIS A 442 -5.97 -9.64 -5.74
CA HIS A 442 -5.09 -10.34 -6.69
C HIS A 442 -5.76 -11.50 -7.41
N GLU A 443 -6.87 -12.02 -6.92
CA GLU A 443 -7.57 -13.14 -7.53
C GLU A 443 -8.95 -12.76 -8.08
N GLY A 444 -9.47 -11.56 -7.71
CA GLY A 444 -10.85 -11.17 -7.96
C GLY A 444 -11.84 -11.91 -7.05
N LEU A 445 -13.12 -11.62 -7.23
CA LEU A 445 -14.22 -12.21 -6.46
C LEU A 445 -14.98 -13.23 -7.30
N TYR A 446 -15.06 -14.48 -6.82
CA TYR A 446 -15.73 -15.59 -7.46
C TYR A 446 -16.28 -16.60 -6.43
N ASN A 447 -17.00 -17.61 -6.86
CA ASN A 447 -17.78 -18.54 -6.01
C ASN A 447 -16.96 -19.27 -4.94
N GLU A 448 -15.66 -19.55 -5.17
CA GLU A 448 -14.80 -20.24 -4.18
C GLU A 448 -14.04 -19.28 -3.25
N SER A 449 -14.22 -17.96 -3.42
CA SER A 449 -13.42 -16.97 -2.68
C SER A 449 -13.59 -17.07 -1.17
N ALA A 450 -14.81 -17.34 -0.68
CA ALA A 450 -15.10 -17.53 0.75
C ALA A 450 -14.35 -18.74 1.32
N GLN A 451 -14.45 -19.88 0.63
CA GLN A 451 -13.79 -21.12 1.05
C GLN A 451 -12.27 -20.97 1.08
N ARG A 452 -11.69 -20.31 0.07
CA ARG A 452 -10.25 -20.05 0.01
C ARG A 452 -9.76 -19.11 1.11
N LEU A 453 -10.55 -18.11 1.47
CA LEU A 453 -10.24 -17.22 2.59
C LEU A 453 -10.24 -17.99 3.91
N LEU A 454 -11.27 -18.81 4.15
CA LEU A 454 -11.33 -19.67 5.34
C LEU A 454 -10.15 -20.63 5.43
N GLN A 455 -9.73 -21.24 4.30
CA GLN A 455 -8.54 -22.09 4.26
C GLN A 455 -7.25 -21.33 4.59
N LYS A 456 -7.12 -20.05 4.19
CA LYS A 456 -5.96 -19.22 4.54
C LYS A 456 -5.93 -18.83 6.02
N LEU A 457 -7.09 -18.68 6.62
CA LEU A 457 -7.24 -18.34 8.04
C LEU A 457 -7.26 -19.59 8.94
N ASP A 458 -7.30 -20.79 8.34
CA ASP A 458 -7.27 -22.05 9.08
C ASP A 458 -5.97 -22.19 9.88
N GLY A 459 -6.08 -22.52 11.16
CA GLY A 459 -4.95 -22.59 12.09
C GLY A 459 -4.59 -21.27 12.78
N ILE A 460 -5.25 -20.14 12.45
CA ILE A 460 -5.11 -18.88 13.21
C ILE A 460 -6.18 -18.87 14.29
N GLU A 461 -5.77 -18.80 15.55
CA GLU A 461 -6.70 -18.63 16.66
C GLU A 461 -7.23 -17.18 16.66
N LEU A 462 -8.49 -17.00 16.28
CA LEU A 462 -9.13 -15.68 16.19
C LEU A 462 -9.92 -15.38 17.47
N ASP A 463 -9.81 -14.16 17.97
CA ASP A 463 -10.66 -13.65 19.04
C ASP A 463 -12.09 -13.36 18.55
N GLU A 464 -12.99 -12.99 19.46
CA GLU A 464 -14.40 -12.73 19.15
C GLU A 464 -14.59 -11.60 18.12
N LYS A 465 -13.77 -10.53 18.17
CA LYS A 465 -13.87 -9.40 17.23
C LYS A 465 -13.35 -9.77 15.85
N ALA A 466 -12.24 -10.51 15.79
CA ALA A 466 -11.67 -10.99 14.54
C ALA A 466 -12.63 -12.01 13.87
N LYS A 467 -13.29 -12.91 14.65
CA LYS A 467 -14.33 -13.81 14.15
C LYS A 467 -15.56 -13.07 13.64
N THR A 468 -15.97 -12.02 14.35
CA THR A 468 -17.09 -11.18 13.89
C THR A 468 -16.76 -10.51 12.56
N LEU A 469 -15.55 -10.00 12.42
CA LEU A 469 -15.07 -9.39 11.18
C LEU A 469 -14.99 -10.41 10.04
N GLU A 470 -14.41 -11.59 10.29
CA GLU A 470 -14.37 -12.70 9.34
C GLU A 470 -15.77 -13.05 8.84
N THR A 471 -16.72 -13.27 9.76
CA THR A 471 -18.12 -13.59 9.43
C THR A 471 -18.75 -12.51 8.53
N GLN A 472 -18.52 -11.23 8.83
CA GLN A 472 -19.05 -10.13 8.03
C GLN A 472 -18.41 -10.07 6.64
N ILE A 473 -17.11 -10.38 6.53
CA ILE A 473 -16.39 -10.45 5.26
C ILE A 473 -16.90 -11.62 4.41
N ILE A 474 -17.09 -12.80 5.01
CA ILE A 474 -17.68 -13.95 4.30
C ILE A 474 -19.08 -13.60 3.79
N ALA A 475 -19.91 -12.99 4.61
CA ALA A 475 -21.25 -12.54 4.18
C ALA A 475 -21.17 -11.52 3.01
N TYR A 476 -20.16 -10.64 2.98
CA TYR A 476 -19.92 -9.75 1.86
C TYR A 476 -19.54 -10.53 0.59
N ILE A 477 -18.64 -11.50 0.70
CA ILE A 477 -18.21 -12.36 -0.41
C ILE A 477 -19.41 -13.09 -0.99
N ASP A 478 -20.19 -13.77 -0.15
CA ASP A 478 -21.37 -14.56 -0.54
C ASP A 478 -22.46 -13.71 -1.21
N ALA A 479 -22.63 -12.47 -0.75
CA ALA A 479 -23.60 -11.54 -1.33
C ALA A 479 -23.20 -11.00 -2.70
N HIS A 480 -21.90 -11.00 -3.07
CA HIS A 480 -21.43 -10.29 -4.25
C HIS A 480 -20.70 -11.17 -5.28
N HIS A 481 -20.34 -12.43 -4.98
CA HIS A 481 -19.71 -13.29 -5.98
C HIS A 481 -20.70 -13.74 -7.09
N GLY A 482 -22.00 -13.92 -6.77
CA GLY A 482 -23.02 -14.45 -7.69
C GLY A 482 -22.57 -15.79 -8.29
N ASP A 483 -22.74 -15.93 -9.61
CA ASP A 483 -22.33 -17.14 -10.35
C ASP A 483 -20.93 -17.01 -10.97
N ALA A 484 -20.12 -16.02 -10.54
CA ALA A 484 -18.81 -15.81 -11.11
C ALA A 484 -17.89 -16.99 -10.81
N VAL A 485 -17.30 -17.57 -11.84
CA VAL A 485 -16.21 -18.54 -11.76
C VAL A 485 -14.87 -17.80 -11.79
N ARG A 486 -13.80 -18.49 -11.46
CA ARG A 486 -12.45 -17.89 -11.35
C ARG A 486 -12.02 -17.15 -12.63
N GLU A 487 -12.33 -17.70 -13.80
CA GLU A 487 -12.01 -17.11 -15.11
C GLU A 487 -12.81 -15.85 -15.39
N GLN A 488 -13.90 -15.62 -14.66
CA GLN A 488 -14.81 -14.47 -14.77
C GLN A 488 -14.91 -13.73 -13.45
N ALA A 489 -13.85 -13.78 -12.63
CA ALA A 489 -13.81 -13.13 -11.34
C ALA A 489 -14.11 -11.63 -11.44
N ARG A 490 -14.88 -11.12 -10.47
CA ARG A 490 -15.33 -9.72 -10.43
C ARG A 490 -14.28 -8.84 -9.79
N LEU A 491 -14.20 -7.61 -10.28
CA LEU A 491 -13.37 -6.57 -9.65
C LEU A 491 -13.99 -6.16 -8.30
N VAL A 492 -13.18 -6.05 -7.26
CA VAL A 492 -13.63 -5.66 -5.91
C VAL A 492 -13.04 -4.36 -5.40
N SER A 493 -12.09 -3.79 -6.12
CA SER A 493 -11.34 -2.62 -5.63
C SER A 493 -11.48 -1.43 -6.56
N SER A 494 -11.69 -0.27 -5.97
CA SER A 494 -11.59 1.05 -6.61
C SER A 494 -10.24 1.73 -6.36
N ASP A 495 -9.21 1.01 -5.87
CA ASP A 495 -7.91 1.58 -5.53
C ASP A 495 -7.24 2.33 -6.68
N VAL A 496 -7.51 1.91 -7.94
CA VAL A 496 -7.00 2.58 -9.12
C VAL A 496 -7.49 4.03 -9.23
N ILE A 497 -8.76 4.30 -8.96
CA ILE A 497 -9.32 5.67 -9.03
C ILE A 497 -8.82 6.53 -7.85
N GLU A 498 -8.63 5.91 -6.67
CA GLU A 498 -8.03 6.61 -5.54
C GLU A 498 -6.56 6.97 -5.80
N SER A 499 -5.80 6.08 -6.45
CA SER A 499 -4.44 6.37 -6.89
C SER A 499 -4.41 7.57 -7.85
N VAL A 500 -5.33 7.62 -8.82
CA VAL A 500 -5.48 8.76 -9.75
C VAL A 500 -5.79 10.06 -8.99
N PHE A 501 -6.71 10.03 -8.04
CA PHE A 501 -6.99 11.20 -7.20
C PHE A 501 -5.81 11.60 -6.30
N GLY A 502 -5.04 10.63 -5.81
CA GLY A 502 -3.81 10.88 -5.06
C GLY A 502 -2.78 11.63 -5.89
N GLN A 503 -2.52 11.16 -7.11
CA GLN A 503 -1.59 11.79 -8.06
C GLN A 503 -2.11 13.19 -8.49
N TYR A 504 -3.39 13.33 -8.77
CA TYR A 504 -4.01 14.61 -9.10
C TYR A 504 -3.79 15.64 -7.99
N LYS A 505 -4.03 15.26 -6.73
CA LYS A 505 -3.80 16.11 -5.56
C LYS A 505 -2.33 16.47 -5.39
N GLN A 506 -1.41 15.56 -5.69
CA GLN A 506 0.03 15.81 -5.62
C GLN A 506 0.47 16.93 -6.58
N VAL A 507 -0.03 16.93 -7.81
CA VAL A 507 0.23 18.02 -8.77
C VAL A 507 -0.46 19.32 -8.36
N GLY A 508 -1.69 19.25 -7.86
CA GLY A 508 -2.52 20.42 -7.53
C GLY A 508 -2.12 21.12 -6.22
N HIS A 509 -1.57 20.38 -5.25
CA HIS A 509 -1.35 20.87 -3.88
C HIS A 509 0.04 21.46 -3.60
N SER A 510 0.82 21.82 -4.61
CA SER A 510 2.02 22.64 -4.38
C SER A 510 1.72 24.08 -3.88
N GLY A 511 0.44 24.37 -3.55
CA GLY A 511 -0.06 25.66 -3.06
C GLY A 511 -1.25 25.55 -2.11
N CYS A 512 -1.95 26.66 -1.88
CA CYS A 512 -3.18 26.69 -1.08
C CYS A 512 -4.29 25.83 -1.71
N LEU A 513 -5.21 25.33 -0.88
CA LEU A 513 -6.45 24.68 -1.30
C LEU A 513 -7.14 25.53 -2.39
N GLN A 514 -7.44 24.92 -3.53
CA GLN A 514 -8.05 25.57 -4.69
C GLN A 514 -9.48 25.04 -4.91
N GLU A 515 -10.33 25.85 -5.53
CA GLU A 515 -11.61 25.37 -6.04
C GLU A 515 -11.40 24.44 -7.23
N LEU A 516 -12.35 23.52 -7.43
CA LEU A 516 -12.42 22.73 -8.67
C LEU A 516 -12.45 23.66 -9.89
N GLY A 517 -11.58 23.40 -10.84
CA GLY A 517 -11.43 24.20 -12.04
C GLY A 517 -10.77 23.41 -13.17
N LYS A 518 -10.13 24.10 -14.11
CA LYS A 518 -9.45 23.48 -15.27
C LYS A 518 -8.43 22.39 -14.88
N MET A 519 -7.96 22.36 -13.62
CA MET A 519 -7.03 21.33 -13.14
C MET A 519 -7.60 19.92 -13.25
N VAL A 520 -8.92 19.73 -13.22
CA VAL A 520 -9.54 18.39 -13.41
C VAL A 520 -9.21 17.77 -14.76
N LEU A 521 -8.78 18.56 -15.75
CA LEU A 521 -8.28 18.09 -17.03
C LEU A 521 -6.94 17.32 -16.93
N LEU A 522 -6.30 17.31 -15.76
CA LEU A 522 -5.18 16.41 -15.48
C LEU A 522 -5.63 14.94 -15.35
N LEU A 523 -6.85 14.69 -14.86
CA LEU A 523 -7.34 13.33 -14.59
C LEU A 523 -7.24 12.40 -15.81
N PRO A 524 -7.68 12.81 -17.03
CA PRO A 524 -7.48 11.98 -18.23
C PRO A 524 -6.00 11.70 -18.55
N LEU A 525 -5.11 12.64 -18.24
CA LEU A 525 -3.68 12.49 -18.51
C LEU A 525 -3.00 11.48 -17.60
N LEU A 526 -3.48 11.34 -16.36
CA LEU A 526 -2.90 10.43 -15.38
C LEU A 526 -3.15 8.95 -15.70
N VAL A 527 -4.18 8.64 -16.47
CA VAL A 527 -4.52 7.26 -16.88
C VAL A 527 -4.08 6.95 -18.32
N THR A 528 -3.64 7.95 -19.07
CA THR A 528 -3.30 7.78 -20.48
C THR A 528 -1.77 7.80 -20.65
N GLU A 529 -1.25 6.87 -21.45
CA GLU A 529 0.14 6.95 -21.89
C GLU A 529 0.30 8.12 -22.86
N ILE A 530 1.07 9.13 -22.44
CA ILE A 530 1.32 10.34 -23.22
C ILE A 530 2.39 10.03 -24.26
N THR A 531 2.03 10.14 -25.56
CA THR A 531 2.95 9.98 -26.69
C THR A 531 3.11 11.29 -27.46
N ALA A 532 4.18 11.42 -28.24
CA ALA A 532 4.40 12.58 -29.10
C ALA A 532 3.27 12.76 -30.14
N GLU A 533 2.75 11.66 -30.68
CA GLU A 533 1.64 11.67 -31.61
C GLU A 533 0.36 12.22 -30.97
N LEU A 534 0.03 11.75 -29.77
CA LEU A 534 -1.13 12.23 -29.02
C LEU A 534 -1.03 13.73 -28.71
N VAL A 535 0.16 14.21 -28.36
CA VAL A 535 0.43 15.63 -28.14
C VAL A 535 0.23 16.41 -29.43
N LEU A 536 0.79 15.94 -30.55
CA LEU A 536 0.64 16.59 -31.84
C LEU A 536 -0.83 16.69 -32.28
N GLN A 537 -1.58 15.59 -32.15
CA GLN A 537 -3.02 15.56 -32.49
C GLN A 537 -3.81 16.57 -31.64
N ALA A 538 -3.56 16.58 -30.31
CA ALA A 538 -4.25 17.50 -29.41
C ALA A 538 -3.91 18.97 -29.70
N MET A 539 -2.64 19.27 -29.99
CA MET A 539 -2.20 20.64 -30.30
C MET A 539 -2.73 21.14 -31.66
N ASN A 540 -2.96 20.26 -32.60
CA ASN A 540 -3.54 20.63 -33.91
C ASN A 540 -5.07 20.75 -33.90
N SER A 541 -5.77 20.01 -33.01
CA SER A 541 -7.24 19.93 -33.03
C SER A 541 -7.93 20.81 -32.00
N VAL A 542 -7.32 21.01 -30.81
CA VAL A 542 -7.96 21.78 -29.72
C VAL A 542 -7.37 23.18 -29.61
N LYS A 543 -8.22 24.21 -29.66
CA LYS A 543 -7.83 25.60 -29.38
C LYS A 543 -7.95 25.90 -27.89
N THR A 544 -7.20 26.91 -27.41
CA THR A 544 -7.31 27.39 -26.03
C THR A 544 -8.74 27.86 -25.70
N SER A 545 -9.41 28.54 -26.65
CA SER A 545 -10.79 28.98 -26.49
C SER A 545 -11.75 27.83 -26.21
N CYS A 546 -11.58 26.64 -26.83
CA CYS A 546 -12.42 25.47 -26.55
C CYS A 546 -12.33 25.04 -25.08
N VAL A 547 -11.13 25.09 -24.50
CA VAL A 547 -10.92 24.77 -23.06
C VAL A 547 -11.57 25.83 -22.18
N ASP A 548 -11.48 27.12 -22.57
CA ASP A 548 -12.07 28.23 -21.82
C ASP A 548 -13.60 28.19 -21.87
N GLU A 549 -14.17 27.94 -23.02
CA GLU A 549 -15.62 27.77 -23.21
C GLU A 549 -16.16 26.59 -22.41
N TRP A 550 -15.47 25.44 -22.48
CA TRP A 550 -15.82 24.26 -21.66
C TRP A 550 -15.78 24.59 -20.18
N ALA A 551 -14.69 25.25 -19.70
CA ALA A 551 -14.54 25.59 -18.31
C ALA A 551 -15.64 26.57 -17.83
N ASN A 552 -15.95 27.59 -18.61
CA ASN A 552 -17.01 28.56 -18.30
C ASN A 552 -18.38 27.88 -18.23
N LYS A 553 -18.66 26.94 -19.14
CA LYS A 553 -19.91 26.17 -19.14
C LYS A 553 -20.00 25.21 -17.95
N THR A 554 -18.86 24.61 -17.55
CA THR A 554 -18.81 23.56 -16.52
C THR A 554 -18.78 24.14 -15.10
N PHE A 555 -17.99 25.18 -14.87
CA PHE A 555 -17.76 25.72 -13.52
C PHE A 555 -18.48 27.06 -13.27
N GLY A 556 -18.92 27.74 -14.33
CA GLY A 556 -19.39 29.13 -14.20
C GLY A 556 -18.26 30.12 -13.86
N PRO A 557 -18.61 31.33 -13.42
CA PRO A 557 -17.61 32.31 -13.01
C PRO A 557 -16.88 31.87 -11.72
N SER A 558 -15.55 32.01 -11.70
CA SER A 558 -14.75 31.68 -10.51
C SER A 558 -15.12 32.58 -9.31
N ALA A 559 -14.85 32.09 -8.09
CA ALA A 559 -15.08 32.89 -6.87
C ALA A 559 -14.34 34.22 -6.92
N LEU A 560 -13.15 34.27 -7.53
CA LEU A 560 -12.41 35.51 -7.76
C LEU A 560 -13.14 36.44 -8.73
N ALA A 561 -13.71 35.93 -9.83
CA ALA A 561 -14.49 36.71 -10.78
C ALA A 561 -15.76 37.27 -10.13
N LEU A 562 -16.49 36.44 -9.36
CA LEU A 562 -17.65 36.88 -8.59
C LEU A 562 -17.30 37.95 -7.55
N ARG A 563 -16.20 37.77 -6.84
CA ARG A 563 -15.68 38.76 -5.89
C ARG A 563 -15.34 40.09 -6.58
N ASN A 564 -14.60 40.02 -7.70
CA ASN A 564 -14.25 41.24 -8.44
C ASN A 564 -15.50 41.94 -8.99
N ALA A 565 -16.50 41.23 -9.49
CA ALA A 565 -17.76 41.80 -9.93
C ALA A 565 -18.53 42.45 -8.78
N ALA A 566 -18.57 41.82 -7.60
CA ALA A 566 -19.18 42.40 -6.42
C ALA A 566 -18.50 43.70 -5.97
N PHE A 567 -17.19 43.79 -6.01
CA PHE A 567 -16.46 45.01 -5.69
C PHE A 567 -16.57 46.08 -6.76
N SER A 568 -16.65 45.71 -8.04
CA SER A 568 -16.85 46.66 -9.15
C SER A 568 -18.27 47.25 -9.19
N ALA A 569 -19.26 46.52 -8.67
CA ALA A 569 -20.64 47.03 -8.57
C ALA A 569 -20.85 48.07 -7.45
N HIS A 570 -19.85 48.25 -6.60
CA HIS A 570 -19.85 49.25 -5.49
C HIS A 570 -18.96 50.49 -5.79
N LEU A 571 -18.36 50.56 -6.99
CA LEU A 571 -17.67 51.71 -7.54
C LEU A 571 -18.51 52.37 -8.63
#